data_5b988b918e26fe969fe729a586ebba8c
#
_entry.id   5b988b918e26fe969fe729a586ebba8c
#
_cell.length_a   1.000
_cell.length_b   1.000
_cell.length_c   1.000
_cell.angle_alpha   90.00
_cell.angle_beta   90.00
_cell.angle_gamma   90.00
#
_symmetry.space_group_name_H-M   'P 1'
#
loop_
_entity.id
_entity.type
_entity.pdbx_description
1 polymer ?
#
loop_
_entity_poly.entity_id
_entity_poly.type
_entity_poly.pdbx_seq_one_letter_code
_entity_poly.pdbx_strand_id
1 'polypeptide(L)'
;YSCSGSDDLDLVNIDSEVITFQENVPNENNLPTMRISTIGQVIVDEPKINAELIVSENNIEADYKIGIEIRGSSSQMFPKKSYGFETKTSDWSEDLDVSLGGFPEEEDWILYGPYSDKSLIRNKLTFDLSNSIGYKASRVKFYNLFINNDYKGLYVLMEKIKRDQNRVDVTELEGDNVNGGYIIKIDKPTSDGGGCNTCYDNYFSFRSSFDKNG
;
A
#
# COMPACT_ATOMS: atom_id res chain seq x y z
N TYR A 1 32.84 42.92 -30.22
CA TYR A 1 31.42 42.92 -30.57
C TYR A 1 30.61 42.96 -29.30
N SER A 2 30.05 44.11 -29.06
CA SER A 2 29.14 44.42 -27.94
C SER A 2 27.72 44.07 -28.36
N CYS A 3 27.00 43.32 -27.53
CA CYS A 3 25.53 43.29 -27.58
C CYS A 3 25.02 43.67 -26.21
N SER A 4 24.58 44.89 -26.14
CA SER A 4 23.68 45.39 -25.09
C SER A 4 22.24 45.04 -25.48
N GLY A 5 21.61 44.24 -24.71
CA GLY A 5 20.18 43.98 -24.74
C GLY A 5 19.59 44.24 -23.33
N SER A 6 18.89 45.34 -23.18
CA SER A 6 18.08 45.63 -22.02
C SER A 6 16.78 44.88 -22.18
N ASP A 7 16.57 43.82 -21.45
CA ASP A 7 15.26 43.20 -21.34
C ASP A 7 14.52 43.84 -20.18
N ASP A 8 13.60 44.74 -20.54
CA ASP A 8 12.55 45.23 -19.64
C ASP A 8 11.68 44.05 -19.23
N LEU A 9 11.79 43.64 -17.97
CA LEU A 9 10.85 42.70 -17.35
C LEU A 9 9.53 43.44 -17.08
N ASP A 10 8.59 43.31 -17.99
CA ASP A 10 7.19 43.67 -17.73
C ASP A 10 6.69 42.84 -16.53
N LEU A 11 6.47 43.53 -15.42
CA LEU A 11 5.76 43.00 -14.27
C LEU A 11 4.31 42.71 -14.66
N VAL A 12 4.01 41.48 -15.03
CA VAL A 12 2.64 41.02 -15.21
C VAL A 12 1.97 41.01 -13.85
N ASN A 13 0.98 41.87 -13.71
CA ASN A 13 0.11 41.96 -12.55
C ASN A 13 -0.69 40.64 -12.48
N ILE A 14 -0.34 39.77 -11.55
CA ILE A 14 -1.03 38.49 -11.34
C ILE A 14 -2.24 38.78 -10.46
N ASP A 15 -3.37 39.06 -11.10
CA ASP A 15 -4.67 38.96 -10.43
C ASP A 15 -4.81 37.55 -9.85
N SER A 16 -5.33 37.49 -8.63
CA SER A 16 -5.52 36.27 -7.85
C SER A 16 -6.55 35.31 -8.46
N GLU A 17 -6.23 34.74 -9.61
CA GLU A 17 -6.93 33.57 -10.10
C GLU A 17 -6.38 32.36 -9.33
N VAL A 18 -7.28 31.66 -8.67
CA VAL A 18 -7.01 30.35 -8.08
C VAL A 18 -6.45 29.47 -9.19
N ILE A 19 -5.13 29.23 -9.15
CA ILE A 19 -4.49 28.28 -10.06
C ILE A 19 -4.98 26.91 -9.67
N THR A 20 -6.07 26.48 -10.27
CA THR A 20 -6.44 25.07 -10.29
C THR A 20 -5.39 24.37 -11.13
N PHE A 21 -4.44 23.72 -10.47
CA PHE A 21 -3.57 22.78 -11.14
C PHE A 21 -4.45 21.64 -11.67
N GLN A 22 -4.85 21.74 -12.94
CA GLN A 22 -5.28 20.54 -13.65
C GLN A 22 -4.03 19.70 -13.83
N GLU A 23 -3.91 18.67 -12.99
CA GLU A 23 -2.89 17.67 -13.18
C GLU A 23 -3.13 17.00 -14.54
N ASN A 24 -2.38 17.43 -15.55
CA ASN A 24 -2.19 16.67 -16.77
C ASN A 24 -1.30 15.47 -16.46
N VAL A 25 -1.80 14.55 -15.64
CA VAL A 25 -1.25 13.18 -15.63
C VAL A 25 -1.83 12.54 -16.88
N PRO A 26 -1.00 12.09 -17.83
CA PRO A 26 -1.50 11.33 -18.95
C PRO A 26 -2.20 10.08 -18.40
N ASN A 27 -3.51 10.10 -18.32
CA ASN A 27 -4.30 8.91 -18.02
C ASN A 27 -4.45 8.07 -19.30
N GLU A 28 -3.36 8.03 -20.08
CA GLU A 28 -3.29 7.27 -21.31
C GLU A 28 -3.33 5.76 -21.09
N ASN A 29 -3.19 5.32 -19.84
CA ASN A 29 -2.99 3.90 -19.52
C ASN A 29 -4.27 3.20 -19.04
N ASN A 30 -5.39 3.90 -18.86
CA ASN A 30 -6.63 3.35 -18.26
C ASN A 30 -6.42 2.63 -16.91
N LEU A 31 -5.33 2.92 -16.20
CA LEU A 31 -5.09 2.34 -14.87
C LEU A 31 -5.92 3.09 -13.83
N PRO A 32 -6.51 2.37 -12.88
CA PRO A 32 -7.18 3.02 -11.77
C PRO A 32 -6.22 3.86 -10.94
N THR A 33 -6.77 4.83 -10.22
CA THR A 33 -6.00 5.81 -9.45
C THR A 33 -6.40 5.77 -7.99
N MET A 34 -5.41 5.85 -7.11
CA MET A 34 -5.57 6.09 -5.68
C MET A 34 -4.97 7.44 -5.31
N ARG A 35 -5.74 8.29 -4.65
CA ARG A 35 -5.33 9.60 -4.13
C ARG A 35 -5.44 9.59 -2.63
N ILE A 36 -4.33 9.81 -1.92
CA ILE A 36 -4.26 9.84 -0.47
C ILE A 36 -3.98 11.26 -0.02
N SER A 37 -4.84 11.78 0.85
CA SER A 37 -4.63 13.04 1.57
C SER A 37 -4.27 12.74 3.02
N THR A 38 -3.08 13.12 3.44
CA THR A 38 -2.61 12.86 4.82
C THR A 38 -3.06 13.92 5.82
N ILE A 39 -3.89 14.86 5.40
CA ILE A 39 -4.41 15.95 6.25
C ILE A 39 -3.26 16.71 6.96
N GLY A 40 -2.17 16.93 6.23
CA GLY A 40 -0.99 17.65 6.72
C GLY A 40 -0.04 16.82 7.60
N GLN A 41 -0.31 15.53 7.81
CA GLN A 41 0.56 14.65 8.59
C GLN A 41 1.64 14.01 7.70
N VAL A 42 2.74 13.57 8.31
CA VAL A 42 3.80 12.80 7.63
C VAL A 42 3.54 11.32 7.89
N ILE A 43 3.53 10.52 6.82
CA ILE A 43 3.41 9.06 6.97
C ILE A 43 4.73 8.54 7.56
N VAL A 44 4.63 7.82 8.68
CA VAL A 44 5.75 7.21 9.40
C VAL A 44 5.62 5.68 9.41
N ASP A 45 6.61 4.97 9.97
CA ASP A 45 6.58 3.52 10.11
C ASP A 45 5.50 3.09 11.13
N GLU A 46 5.53 3.67 12.32
CA GLU A 46 4.53 3.49 13.38
C GLU A 46 4.44 4.76 14.24
N PRO A 47 3.26 5.11 14.75
CA PRO A 47 1.94 4.51 14.51
C PRO A 47 1.33 4.92 13.16
N LYS A 48 0.29 4.21 12.71
CA LYS A 48 -0.52 4.63 11.55
C LYS A 48 -1.11 6.02 11.78
N ILE A 49 -1.12 6.84 10.74
CA ILE A 49 -1.75 8.16 10.75
C ILE A 49 -3.11 8.10 10.05
N ASN A 50 -4.03 8.96 10.47
CA ASN A 50 -5.31 9.12 9.80
C ASN A 50 -5.12 9.83 8.45
N ALA A 51 -5.75 9.31 7.41
CA ALA A 51 -5.72 9.87 6.07
C ALA A 51 -7.05 9.63 5.34
N GLU A 52 -7.23 10.31 4.22
CA GLU A 52 -8.35 10.12 3.32
C GLU A 52 -7.86 9.48 2.03
N LEU A 53 -8.61 8.51 1.52
CA LEU A 53 -8.31 7.80 0.28
C LEU A 53 -9.47 7.98 -0.69
N ILE A 54 -9.19 8.44 -1.91
CA ILE A 54 -10.10 8.41 -3.05
C ILE A 54 -9.60 7.37 -4.02
N VAL A 55 -10.48 6.45 -4.40
CA VAL A 55 -10.21 5.44 -5.43
C VAL A 55 -11.05 5.76 -6.65
N SER A 56 -10.41 6.00 -7.79
CA SER A 56 -11.06 6.25 -9.08
C SER A 56 -10.80 5.06 -10.01
N GLU A 57 -11.85 4.35 -10.37
CA GLU A 57 -11.80 3.19 -11.24
C GLU A 57 -13.06 3.11 -12.10
N ASN A 58 -12.90 2.86 -13.41
CA ASN A 58 -14.01 2.72 -14.36
C ASN A 58 -15.00 3.90 -14.34
N ASN A 59 -14.49 5.13 -14.17
CA ASN A 59 -15.29 6.37 -14.02
C ASN A 59 -16.18 6.41 -12.76
N ILE A 60 -15.88 5.57 -11.76
CA ILE A 60 -16.52 5.59 -10.45
C ILE A 60 -15.46 6.07 -9.45
N GLU A 61 -15.85 6.99 -8.58
CA GLU A 61 -15.04 7.43 -7.45
C GLU A 61 -15.68 6.95 -6.15
N ALA A 62 -14.84 6.50 -5.22
CA ALA A 62 -15.25 6.10 -3.88
C ALA A 62 -14.27 6.68 -2.86
N ASP A 63 -14.82 7.21 -1.76
CA ASP A 63 -14.07 7.84 -0.68
C ASP A 63 -14.00 6.91 0.53
N TYR A 64 -12.82 6.84 1.14
CA TYR A 64 -12.58 6.03 2.34
C TYR A 64 -11.77 6.81 3.36
N LYS A 65 -12.01 6.55 4.63
CA LYS A 65 -11.10 6.92 5.72
C LYS A 65 -10.13 5.76 5.93
N ILE A 66 -8.87 6.08 6.15
CA ILE A 66 -7.82 5.07 6.32
C ILE A 66 -6.86 5.42 7.45
N GLY A 67 -6.31 4.39 8.08
CA GLY A 67 -5.07 4.49 8.86
C GLY A 67 -3.92 4.01 7.99
N ILE A 68 -2.86 4.80 7.80
CA ILE A 68 -1.75 4.48 6.90
C ILE A 68 -0.40 4.61 7.57
N GLU A 69 0.51 3.71 7.22
CA GLU A 69 1.90 3.68 7.69
C GLU A 69 2.88 3.32 6.57
N ILE A 70 4.16 3.64 6.74
CA ILE A 70 5.22 3.06 5.93
C ILE A 70 5.42 1.61 6.39
N ARG A 71 5.49 0.69 5.43
CA ARG A 71 5.76 -0.71 5.77
C ARG A 71 7.06 -1.22 5.15
N GLY A 72 7.54 -2.30 5.77
CA GLY A 72 8.73 -3.01 5.33
C GLY A 72 9.85 -2.89 6.36
N SER A 73 10.97 -3.50 6.10
CA SER A 73 12.20 -3.41 6.91
C SER A 73 13.28 -2.75 6.05
N SER A 74 14.13 -3.55 5.38
CA SER A 74 15.17 -3.01 4.49
C SER A 74 14.63 -2.23 3.30
N SER A 75 13.40 -2.49 2.85
CA SER A 75 12.76 -1.72 1.78
C SER A 75 12.43 -0.28 2.16
N GLN A 76 12.43 0.05 3.43
CA GLN A 76 12.26 1.42 3.90
C GLN A 76 13.45 2.34 3.55
N MET A 77 14.61 1.78 3.21
CA MET A 77 15.74 2.58 2.70
C MET A 77 15.51 3.11 1.27
N PHE A 78 14.57 2.54 0.52
CA PHE A 78 14.29 2.99 -0.84
C PHE A 78 13.52 4.32 -0.85
N PRO A 79 13.79 5.22 -1.82
CA PRO A 79 13.02 6.44 -2.01
C PRO A 79 11.52 6.18 -2.20
N LYS A 80 11.17 5.16 -2.99
CA LYS A 80 9.80 4.71 -3.20
C LYS A 80 9.40 3.78 -2.06
N LYS A 81 8.58 4.29 -1.13
CA LYS A 81 8.12 3.53 0.04
C LYS A 81 6.99 2.58 -0.35
N SER A 82 6.84 1.50 0.41
CA SER A 82 5.61 0.71 0.44
C SER A 82 4.79 1.10 1.67
N TYR A 83 3.48 0.97 1.58
CA TYR A 83 2.55 1.38 2.63
C TYR A 83 1.67 0.22 3.06
N GLY A 84 1.37 0.15 4.36
CA GLY A 84 0.26 -0.62 4.90
C GLY A 84 -0.87 0.34 5.23
N PHE A 85 -2.10 -0.03 4.96
CA PHE A 85 -3.23 0.78 5.38
C PHE A 85 -4.42 -0.08 5.75
N GLU A 86 -5.26 0.46 6.62
CA GLU A 86 -6.53 -0.10 7.06
C GLU A 86 -7.64 0.88 6.69
N THR A 87 -8.74 0.35 6.16
CA THR A 87 -9.94 1.14 5.97
C THR A 87 -10.69 1.30 7.30
N LYS A 88 -11.22 2.50 7.53
CA LYS A 88 -11.81 2.92 8.80
C LYS A 88 -13.23 3.44 8.62
N THR A 89 -13.99 3.45 9.72
CA THR A 89 -15.25 4.18 9.81
C THR A 89 -15.06 5.68 9.58
N SER A 90 -16.13 6.41 9.31
CA SER A 90 -16.09 7.83 8.94
C SER A 90 -15.42 8.73 10.00
N ASP A 91 -15.38 8.30 11.24
CA ASP A 91 -14.76 8.97 12.38
C ASP A 91 -13.37 8.41 12.76
N TRP A 92 -12.83 7.45 11.99
CA TRP A 92 -11.58 6.71 12.23
C TRP A 92 -11.56 5.87 13.53
N SER A 93 -12.69 5.63 14.16
CA SER A 93 -12.73 4.93 15.45
C SER A 93 -12.53 3.42 15.34
N GLU A 94 -13.03 2.82 14.26
CA GLU A 94 -13.05 1.37 14.07
C GLU A 94 -12.58 1.02 12.65
N ASP A 95 -12.16 -0.23 12.46
CA ASP A 95 -11.87 -0.79 11.15
C ASP A 95 -13.16 -1.05 10.38
N LEU A 96 -13.10 -0.95 9.06
CA LEU A 96 -14.24 -1.12 8.18
C LEU A 96 -13.86 -2.02 7.00
N ASP A 97 -14.49 -3.16 6.90
CA ASP A 97 -14.34 -4.05 5.76
C ASP A 97 -14.91 -3.39 4.50
N VAL A 98 -14.10 -3.26 3.45
CA VAL A 98 -14.51 -2.71 2.16
C VAL A 98 -13.93 -3.50 1.00
N SER A 99 -14.64 -3.54 -0.12
CA SER A 99 -14.10 -4.11 -1.36
C SER A 99 -13.26 -3.07 -2.10
N LEU A 100 -11.97 -3.32 -2.24
CA LEU A 100 -11.06 -2.50 -3.05
C LEU A 100 -10.56 -3.28 -4.26
N GLY A 101 -10.52 -2.63 -5.41
CA GLY A 101 -9.99 -3.24 -6.64
C GLY A 101 -10.80 -4.43 -7.17
N GLY A 102 -12.02 -4.63 -6.67
CA GLY A 102 -12.85 -5.79 -6.95
C GLY A 102 -12.47 -7.05 -6.16
N PHE A 103 -11.64 -6.91 -5.12
CA PHE A 103 -11.32 -7.99 -4.18
C PHE A 103 -12.41 -8.08 -3.10
N PRO A 104 -12.57 -9.23 -2.44
CA PRO A 104 -13.49 -9.37 -1.31
C PRO A 104 -13.23 -8.33 -0.21
N GLU A 105 -14.29 -8.02 0.51
CA GLU A 105 -14.28 -7.06 1.60
C GLU A 105 -13.25 -7.44 2.67
N GLU A 106 -12.52 -6.44 3.14
CA GLU A 106 -11.51 -6.55 4.18
C GLU A 106 -11.03 -5.14 4.57
N GLU A 107 -10.50 -4.99 5.78
CA GLU A 107 -9.94 -3.71 6.24
C GLU A 107 -8.45 -3.53 5.88
N ASP A 108 -7.67 -4.61 5.87
CA ASP A 108 -6.21 -4.60 5.75
C ASP A 108 -5.69 -4.69 4.31
N TRP A 109 -4.92 -3.69 3.89
CA TRP A 109 -4.40 -3.57 2.53
C TRP A 109 -2.93 -3.17 2.49
N ILE A 110 -2.29 -3.47 1.37
CA ILE A 110 -0.89 -3.13 1.11
C ILE A 110 -0.80 -2.36 -0.21
N LEU A 111 -0.07 -1.25 -0.20
CA LEU A 111 0.41 -0.59 -1.41
C LEU A 111 1.90 -0.87 -1.57
N TYR A 112 2.24 -1.82 -2.40
CA TYR A 112 3.62 -2.18 -2.69
C TYR A 112 4.21 -1.23 -3.74
N GLY A 113 5.34 -0.61 -3.40
CA GLY A 113 6.11 0.24 -4.29
C GLY A 113 7.25 -0.55 -4.94
N PRO A 114 7.16 -0.96 -6.21
CA PRO A 114 8.15 -1.84 -6.86
C PRO A 114 9.42 -1.06 -7.26
N TYR A 115 10.21 -0.59 -6.30
CA TYR A 115 11.38 0.24 -6.54
C TYR A 115 12.53 -0.50 -7.25
N SER A 116 12.87 -1.68 -6.76
CA SER A 116 13.99 -2.47 -7.27
C SER A 116 13.65 -3.25 -8.55
N ASP A 117 12.38 -3.42 -8.85
CA ASP A 117 11.91 -4.10 -10.06
C ASP A 117 11.77 -3.09 -11.21
N LYS A 118 12.77 -3.07 -12.10
CA LYS A 118 12.77 -2.18 -13.27
C LYS A 118 11.63 -2.44 -14.27
N SER A 119 11.07 -3.65 -14.26
CA SER A 119 9.91 -4.01 -15.08
C SER A 119 8.57 -3.62 -14.45
N LEU A 120 8.53 -3.38 -13.13
CA LEU A 120 7.37 -3.08 -12.28
C LEU A 120 6.33 -4.22 -12.20
N ILE A 121 6.48 -5.31 -12.94
CA ILE A 121 5.45 -6.35 -13.11
C ILE A 121 5.74 -7.68 -12.41
N ARG A 122 6.96 -7.89 -11.88
CA ARG A 122 7.37 -9.22 -11.38
C ARG A 122 6.45 -9.75 -10.28
N ASN A 123 6.10 -8.91 -9.30
CA ASN A 123 5.20 -9.33 -8.23
C ASN A 123 3.83 -9.72 -8.78
N LYS A 124 3.24 -8.85 -9.63
CA LYS A 124 1.93 -9.15 -10.21
C LYS A 124 1.96 -10.41 -11.05
N LEU A 125 2.93 -10.54 -11.93
CA LEU A 125 3.07 -11.73 -12.79
C LEU A 125 3.23 -13.01 -11.95
N THR A 126 4.06 -12.98 -10.91
CA THR A 126 4.31 -14.15 -10.05
C THR A 126 3.04 -14.54 -9.28
N PHE A 127 2.31 -13.58 -8.72
CA PHE A 127 1.10 -13.84 -7.96
C PHE A 127 -0.05 -14.31 -8.85
N ASP A 128 -0.24 -13.69 -10.02
CA ASP A 128 -1.25 -14.12 -10.99
C ASP A 128 -0.94 -15.54 -11.51
N LEU A 129 0.32 -15.83 -11.83
CA LEU A 129 0.74 -17.16 -12.24
C LEU A 129 0.50 -18.19 -11.13
N SER A 130 0.90 -17.89 -9.89
CA SER A 130 0.66 -18.76 -8.74
C SER A 130 -0.82 -19.12 -8.59
N ASN A 131 -1.68 -18.10 -8.61
CA ASN A 131 -3.13 -18.30 -8.53
C ASN A 131 -3.67 -19.10 -9.73
N SER A 132 -3.15 -18.86 -10.94
CA SER A 132 -3.62 -19.56 -12.17
C SER A 132 -3.30 -21.04 -12.19
N ILE A 133 -2.23 -21.46 -11.50
CA ILE A 133 -1.83 -22.89 -11.39
C ILE A 133 -2.34 -23.56 -10.10
N GLY A 134 -3.22 -22.87 -9.36
CA GLY A 134 -3.93 -23.41 -8.20
C GLY A 134 -3.21 -23.21 -6.85
N TYR A 135 -2.10 -22.48 -6.81
CA TYR A 135 -1.47 -22.09 -5.54
C TYR A 135 -2.03 -20.75 -5.06
N LYS A 136 -2.35 -20.67 -3.78
CA LYS A 136 -2.87 -19.47 -3.16
C LYS A 136 -1.78 -18.39 -3.08
N ALA A 137 -2.03 -17.24 -3.68
CA ALA A 137 -1.23 -16.03 -3.52
C ALA A 137 -2.17 -14.83 -3.34
N SER A 138 -1.66 -13.76 -2.74
CA SER A 138 -2.43 -12.52 -2.60
C SER A 138 -2.90 -12.02 -3.98
N ARG A 139 -4.15 -11.59 -4.07
CA ARG A 139 -4.63 -10.90 -5.27
C ARG A 139 -3.99 -9.54 -5.35
N VAL A 140 -3.69 -9.10 -6.55
CA VAL A 140 -2.92 -7.88 -6.78
C VAL A 140 -3.45 -7.10 -7.97
N LYS A 141 -3.44 -5.76 -7.87
CA LYS A 141 -3.92 -4.87 -8.93
C LYS A 141 -3.06 -3.62 -8.99
N PHE A 142 -2.77 -3.15 -10.20
CA PHE A 142 -2.03 -1.91 -10.41
C PHE A 142 -2.88 -0.67 -10.21
N TYR A 143 -2.28 0.35 -9.60
CA TYR A 143 -2.83 1.68 -9.41
C TYR A 143 -1.80 2.76 -9.63
N ASN A 144 -2.21 3.88 -10.20
CA ASN A 144 -1.48 5.13 -10.10
C ASN A 144 -1.69 5.70 -8.68
N LEU A 145 -0.61 6.00 -7.95
CA LEU A 145 -0.70 6.54 -6.61
C LEU A 145 -0.33 8.01 -6.56
N PHE A 146 -1.17 8.80 -5.91
CA PHE A 146 -0.90 10.18 -5.52
C PHE A 146 -0.96 10.31 -3.99
N ILE A 147 -0.03 11.04 -3.41
CA ILE A 147 -0.05 11.40 -1.99
C ILE A 147 0.07 12.92 -1.91
N ASN A 148 -0.92 13.58 -1.31
CA ASN A 148 -1.02 15.03 -1.22
C ASN A 148 -0.83 15.71 -2.60
N ASN A 149 -1.50 15.18 -3.62
CA ASN A 149 -1.42 15.60 -5.02
C ASN A 149 -0.05 15.37 -5.70
N ASP A 150 0.94 14.79 -5.03
CA ASP A 150 2.21 14.43 -5.62
C ASP A 150 2.14 13.00 -6.20
N TYR A 151 2.42 12.86 -7.49
CA TYR A 151 2.40 11.57 -8.18
C TYR A 151 3.57 10.69 -7.74
N LYS A 152 3.28 9.56 -7.12
CA LYS A 152 4.25 8.59 -6.62
C LYS A 152 4.56 7.47 -7.61
N GLY A 153 3.88 7.45 -8.76
CA GLY A 153 4.06 6.45 -9.80
C GLY A 153 3.17 5.22 -9.63
N LEU A 154 3.53 4.15 -10.33
CA LEU A 154 2.79 2.89 -10.30
C LEU A 154 3.00 2.16 -8.97
N TYR A 155 1.92 1.73 -8.35
CA TYR A 155 1.88 0.89 -7.16
C TYR A 155 1.05 -0.36 -7.40
N VAL A 156 1.25 -1.36 -6.55
CA VAL A 156 0.47 -2.59 -6.57
C VAL A 156 -0.36 -2.64 -5.28
N LEU A 157 -1.69 -2.54 -5.41
CA LEU A 157 -2.61 -2.88 -4.33
C LEU A 157 -2.52 -4.40 -4.13
N MET A 158 -2.34 -4.83 -2.90
CA MET A 158 -2.18 -6.24 -2.53
C MET A 158 -3.00 -6.55 -1.29
N GLU A 159 -3.56 -7.75 -1.24
CA GLU A 159 -4.14 -8.28 -0.03
C GLU A 159 -3.06 -8.60 1.01
N LYS A 160 -3.28 -8.21 2.26
CA LYS A 160 -2.49 -8.69 3.39
C LYS A 160 -2.82 -10.16 3.65
N ILE A 161 -1.80 -10.97 3.86
CA ILE A 161 -1.99 -12.38 4.22
C ILE A 161 -2.52 -12.45 5.66
N LYS A 162 -3.73 -12.98 5.81
CA LYS A 162 -4.35 -13.26 7.12
C LYS A 162 -5.34 -14.41 6.99
N ARG A 163 -5.74 -14.97 8.14
CA ARG A 163 -6.78 -15.99 8.19
C ARG A 163 -8.13 -15.34 7.94
N ASP A 164 -8.72 -15.69 6.84
CA ASP A 164 -10.09 -15.29 6.45
C ASP A 164 -10.58 -16.23 5.33
N GLN A 165 -11.88 -16.49 5.27
CA GLN A 165 -12.45 -17.38 4.25
C GLN A 165 -12.18 -16.91 2.81
N ASN A 166 -12.05 -15.61 2.61
CA ASN A 166 -11.78 -15.02 1.30
C ASN A 166 -10.28 -14.84 1.02
N ARG A 167 -9.42 -14.91 2.07
CA ARG A 167 -7.97 -14.75 1.96
C ARG A 167 -7.25 -16.08 2.14
N VAL A 168 -6.94 -16.49 3.35
CA VAL A 168 -6.37 -17.82 3.62
C VAL A 168 -7.34 -18.57 4.52
N ASP A 169 -8.15 -19.44 3.89
CA ASP A 169 -9.19 -20.21 4.56
C ASP A 169 -8.56 -21.41 5.28
N VAL A 170 -8.12 -21.19 6.52
CA VAL A 170 -7.62 -22.21 7.43
C VAL A 170 -8.46 -22.23 8.70
N THR A 171 -8.69 -23.43 9.23
CA THR A 171 -9.48 -23.64 10.44
C THR A 171 -8.83 -22.92 11.62
N GLU A 172 -9.63 -22.21 12.40
CA GLU A 172 -9.20 -21.59 13.65
C GLU A 172 -8.83 -22.66 14.69
N LEU A 173 -7.81 -22.38 15.49
CA LEU A 173 -7.48 -23.19 16.65
C LEU A 173 -8.33 -22.72 17.83
N GLU A 174 -9.04 -23.67 18.46
CA GLU A 174 -9.90 -23.40 19.62
C GLU A 174 -9.33 -24.09 20.87
N GLY A 175 -9.06 -23.31 21.93
CA GLY A 175 -8.56 -23.80 23.20
C GLY A 175 -7.26 -24.60 23.06
N ASP A 176 -7.22 -25.79 23.67
CA ASP A 176 -6.07 -26.71 23.63
C ASP A 176 -6.04 -27.59 22.36
N ASN A 177 -6.98 -27.41 21.42
CA ASN A 177 -7.05 -28.21 20.21
C ASN A 177 -6.03 -27.69 19.20
N VAL A 178 -4.94 -28.41 19.03
CA VAL A 178 -3.86 -28.09 18.06
C VAL A 178 -4.12 -28.67 16.67
N ASN A 179 -5.22 -29.35 16.43
CA ASN A 179 -5.59 -29.92 15.13
C ASN A 179 -6.36 -28.88 14.28
N GLY A 180 -5.66 -27.91 13.76
CA GLY A 180 -6.23 -26.83 12.92
C GLY A 180 -5.37 -26.53 11.72
N GLY A 181 -5.72 -25.45 11.03
CA GLY A 181 -4.91 -24.92 9.95
C GLY A 181 -3.79 -24.02 10.47
N TYR A 182 -2.67 -23.99 9.75
CA TYR A 182 -1.51 -23.18 10.11
C TYR A 182 -1.08 -22.29 8.93
N ILE A 183 -0.74 -21.04 9.24
CA ILE A 183 0.02 -20.17 8.33
C ILE A 183 1.45 -20.11 8.87
N ILE A 184 2.41 -20.60 8.09
CA ILE A 184 3.83 -20.61 8.47
C ILE A 184 4.51 -19.45 7.74
N LYS A 185 5.09 -18.52 8.50
CA LYS A 185 5.88 -17.42 7.97
C LYS A 185 7.36 -17.75 8.11
N ILE A 186 8.08 -17.72 6.98
CA ILE A 186 9.54 -17.76 6.94
C ILE A 186 10.02 -16.37 6.63
N ASP A 187 10.62 -15.68 7.59
CA ASP A 187 11.06 -14.30 7.47
C ASP A 187 12.45 -14.11 8.08
N LYS A 188 13.14 -13.04 7.70
CA LYS A 188 14.40 -12.70 8.35
C LYS A 188 14.13 -12.34 9.81
N PRO A 189 15.02 -12.71 10.75
CA PRO A 189 14.88 -12.28 12.13
C PRO A 189 14.93 -10.74 12.18
N THR A 190 13.86 -10.12 12.68
CA THR A 190 13.89 -8.74 13.11
C THR A 190 14.66 -8.71 14.41
N SER A 191 15.73 -7.94 14.45
CA SER A 191 16.66 -7.93 15.58
C SER A 191 16.01 -7.33 16.82
N ASP A 192 15.50 -8.15 17.70
CA ASP A 192 15.42 -7.81 19.11
C ASP A 192 16.81 -8.04 19.74
N GLY A 193 17.83 -7.32 19.24
CA GLY A 193 19.14 -7.15 19.91
C GLY A 193 20.07 -8.37 20.02
N GLY A 194 19.74 -9.52 19.44
CA GLY A 194 20.57 -10.72 19.49
C GLY A 194 21.38 -10.90 18.21
N GLY A 195 22.67 -10.67 18.24
CA GLY A 195 23.57 -11.05 17.16
C GLY A 195 23.42 -12.54 16.84
N CYS A 196 23.20 -12.86 15.58
CA CYS A 196 22.92 -14.21 15.13
C CYS A 196 24.15 -15.10 15.21
N ASN A 197 24.33 -15.84 16.28
CA ASN A 197 25.28 -16.96 16.33
C ASN A 197 24.66 -18.32 15.96
N THR A 198 23.33 -18.42 15.81
CA THR A 198 22.62 -19.63 15.41
C THR A 198 21.37 -19.28 14.61
N CYS A 199 21.58 -18.87 13.35
CA CYS A 199 20.51 -18.28 12.52
C CYS A 199 19.40 -19.22 12.08
N TYR A 200 19.50 -20.52 12.32
CA TYR A 200 18.48 -21.48 11.87
C TYR A 200 17.27 -21.58 12.78
N ASP A 201 17.41 -21.31 14.07
CA ASP A 201 16.32 -21.49 15.05
C ASP A 201 15.33 -20.32 15.08
N ASN A 202 15.67 -19.17 14.48
CA ASN A 202 14.85 -17.96 14.51
C ASN A 202 14.11 -17.65 13.19
N TYR A 203 14.24 -18.52 12.17
CA TYR A 203 13.59 -18.30 10.88
C TYR A 203 12.14 -18.76 10.82
N PHE A 204 11.68 -19.51 11.82
CA PHE A 204 10.34 -20.05 11.85
C PHE A 204 9.54 -19.40 12.98
N SER A 205 8.58 -18.54 12.63
CA SER A 205 7.54 -18.15 13.56
C SER A 205 6.28 -18.93 13.22
N PHE A 206 5.80 -19.72 14.18
CA PHE A 206 4.51 -20.39 14.08
C PHE A 206 3.45 -19.46 14.65
N ARG A 207 2.51 -19.04 13.84
CA ARG A 207 1.29 -18.39 14.34
C ARG A 207 0.13 -19.29 14.01
N SER A 208 -0.53 -19.79 15.02
CA SER A 208 -1.61 -20.77 14.92
C SER A 208 -2.93 -20.15 14.47
N SER A 209 -3.13 -18.88 14.75
CA SER A 209 -4.20 -18.07 14.20
C SER A 209 -3.73 -16.62 14.18
N PHE A 210 -4.07 -15.89 13.13
CA PHE A 210 -4.08 -14.45 13.22
C PHE A 210 -5.48 -14.09 13.71
N ASP A 211 -5.55 -13.49 14.88
CA ASP A 211 -6.71 -12.69 15.22
C ASP A 211 -6.75 -11.46 14.30
N LYS A 212 -7.83 -10.71 14.34
CA LYS A 212 -7.98 -9.52 13.51
C LYS A 212 -6.88 -8.47 13.72
N ASN A 213 -6.07 -8.60 14.77
CA ASN A 213 -5.03 -7.66 15.20
C ASN A 213 -3.60 -8.22 14.98
N GLY A 214 -3.43 -9.35 14.29
CA GLY A 214 -2.23 -10.17 14.15
C GLY A 214 -1.07 -9.75 13.28
#